data_6ebb6e33ee8fe515b8fef2198714ca94
#
_entry.id   6ebb6e33ee8fe515b8fef2198714ca94
#
_cell.length_a   1.000
_cell.length_b   1.000
_cell.length_c   1.000
_cell.angle_alpha   90.00
_cell.angle_beta   90.00
_cell.angle_gamma   90.00
#
_symmetry.space_group_name_H-M   'P 1'
#
loop_
_entity.id
_entity.type
_entity.pdbx_description
1 polymer ?
#
loop_
_entity_poly.entity_id
_entity_poly.type
_entity_poly.pdbx_seq_one_letter_code
_entity_poly.pdbx_strand_id
1 'polypeptide(L)'
;MQPGLVTQTVSLRAAKLSALKNCHVVFCYRAVILPRMNGPQLETTAPPPLDDDLLDPYERLVGIEVLGQRVEVPEKNRLLRCFQFLSLKTISYGDFCWNGECTNCQVWYHTEGQTSDKDKPSLACRMEVIEGMVITSLSQFIKLEGITK
;
A
#
# COMPACT_ATOMS: atom_id res chain seq x y z
N MET A 1 48.35 9.59 23.38
CA MET A 1 48.32 8.14 23.66
C MET A 1 47.13 7.54 22.86
N GLN A 2 47.44 6.97 21.71
CA GLN A 2 46.62 5.94 21.06
C GLN A 2 47.24 4.58 21.44
N PRO A 3 46.49 3.47 21.46
CA PRO A 3 46.10 2.66 20.29
C PRO A 3 44.74 1.95 20.47
N GLY A 4 44.12 1.22 19.57
CA GLY A 4 44.59 0.38 18.51
C GLY A 4 43.42 -0.11 17.65
N LEU A 5 43.69 -0.18 16.35
CA LEU A 5 42.91 -0.89 15.36
C LEU A 5 42.91 -2.41 15.62
N VAL A 6 41.74 -3.04 15.55
CA VAL A 6 41.64 -4.51 15.38
C VAL A 6 40.90 -4.76 14.08
N THR A 7 41.66 -5.07 13.05
CA THR A 7 41.21 -5.65 11.79
C THR A 7 41.01 -7.14 11.95
N GLN A 8 39.76 -7.62 11.82
CA GLN A 8 39.49 -9.05 11.67
C GLN A 8 39.30 -9.38 10.19
N THR A 9 40.34 -10.02 9.66
CA THR A 9 40.34 -10.69 8.35
C THR A 9 39.58 -12.00 8.45
N VAL A 10 38.49 -12.15 7.72
CA VAL A 10 37.78 -13.43 7.55
C VAL A 10 38.33 -14.16 6.34
N SER A 11 38.99 -15.27 6.62
CA SER A 11 39.60 -16.18 5.64
C SER A 11 38.54 -16.98 4.90
N LEU A 12 38.49 -16.83 3.58
CA LEU A 12 37.75 -17.70 2.66
C LEU A 12 38.49 -19.04 2.53
N ARG A 13 37.91 -20.10 3.04
CA ARG A 13 38.34 -21.50 2.72
C ARG A 13 37.51 -22.01 1.54
N ALA A 14 38.20 -22.17 0.43
CA ALA A 14 37.76 -22.94 -0.72
C ALA A 14 37.65 -24.43 -0.37
N ALA A 15 36.48 -25.02 -0.57
CA ALA A 15 36.28 -26.47 -0.50
C ALA A 15 36.12 -27.02 -1.91
N LYS A 16 36.97 -28.02 -2.15
CA LYS A 16 37.21 -28.73 -3.41
C LYS A 16 35.98 -29.45 -3.95
N LEU A 17 35.78 -29.31 -5.27
CA LEU A 17 35.01 -30.24 -6.09
C LEU A 17 35.72 -31.61 -6.09
N SER A 18 35.01 -32.66 -5.79
CA SER A 18 35.37 -34.02 -6.19
C SER A 18 34.25 -34.64 -7.00
N ALA A 19 34.63 -35.02 -8.20
CA ALA A 19 33.81 -35.68 -9.20
C ALA A 19 33.37 -37.08 -8.73
N LEU A 20 32.10 -37.40 -8.97
CA LEU A 20 31.66 -38.78 -9.04
C LEU A 20 30.99 -39.04 -10.39
N LYS A 21 31.64 -39.93 -11.14
CA LYS A 21 31.28 -40.46 -12.44
C LYS A 21 30.14 -41.47 -12.31
N ASN A 22 29.30 -41.44 -13.36
CA ASN A 22 28.54 -42.59 -13.89
C ASN A 22 27.63 -43.40 -12.96
N CYS A 23 26.36 -43.24 -13.14
CA CYS A 23 25.45 -44.39 -13.16
C CYS A 23 24.35 -44.15 -14.20
N HIS A 24 24.50 -44.85 -15.34
CA HIS A 24 23.45 -45.05 -16.32
C HIS A 24 22.34 -45.90 -15.69
N VAL A 25 21.23 -45.33 -15.31
CA VAL A 25 20.00 -46.05 -15.10
C VAL A 25 18.95 -45.46 -16.03
N VAL A 26 18.80 -46.15 -17.16
CA VAL A 26 17.69 -45.93 -18.08
C VAL A 26 16.43 -46.41 -17.37
N PHE A 27 15.72 -45.52 -16.73
CA PHE A 27 14.39 -45.80 -16.22
C PHE A 27 13.38 -45.27 -17.26
N CYS A 28 12.85 -46.20 -18.08
CA CYS A 28 11.72 -45.96 -18.94
C CYS A 28 10.51 -45.62 -18.08
N TYR A 29 10.26 -44.33 -17.81
CA TYR A 29 8.97 -43.89 -17.33
C TYR A 29 7.99 -43.86 -18.49
N ARG A 30 7.19 -44.92 -18.54
CA ARG A 30 5.98 -44.99 -19.34
C ARG A 30 5.09 -43.83 -18.91
N ALA A 31 4.99 -42.80 -19.75
CA ALA A 31 4.13 -41.66 -19.53
C ALA A 31 2.68 -42.14 -19.43
N VAL A 32 2.18 -42.25 -18.21
CA VAL A 32 0.74 -42.34 -17.95
C VAL A 32 0.18 -40.95 -18.18
N ILE A 33 -0.45 -40.76 -19.33
CA ILE A 33 -1.23 -39.56 -19.62
C ILE A 33 -2.45 -39.59 -18.68
N LEU A 34 -2.31 -38.95 -17.53
CA LEU A 34 -3.46 -38.61 -16.69
C LEU A 34 -4.30 -37.55 -17.43
N PRO A 35 -5.62 -37.77 -17.54
CA PRO A 35 -6.49 -36.74 -18.09
C PRO A 35 -6.39 -35.50 -17.22
N ARG A 36 -6.05 -34.38 -17.85
CA ARG A 36 -6.03 -33.06 -17.20
C ARG A 36 -7.44 -32.76 -16.72
N MET A 37 -7.69 -32.97 -15.44
CA MET A 37 -8.91 -32.46 -14.81
C MET A 37 -8.81 -30.93 -14.84
N ASN A 38 -9.55 -30.33 -15.75
CA ASN A 38 -9.83 -28.90 -15.71
C ASN A 38 -10.61 -28.65 -14.40
N GLY A 39 -9.88 -28.41 -13.32
CA GLY A 39 -10.46 -27.79 -12.14
C GLY A 39 -11.05 -26.43 -12.52
N PRO A 40 -12.11 -25.98 -11.84
CA PRO A 40 -12.64 -24.65 -12.10
C PRO A 40 -11.50 -23.65 -12.00
N GLN A 41 -11.20 -22.99 -13.10
CA GLN A 41 -10.29 -21.87 -13.14
C GLN A 41 -10.88 -20.86 -12.17
N LEU A 42 -10.18 -20.63 -11.04
CA LEU A 42 -10.48 -19.50 -10.19
C LEU A 42 -10.17 -18.28 -11.06
N GLU A 43 -11.20 -17.79 -11.76
CA GLU A 43 -11.13 -16.53 -12.43
C GLU A 43 -10.75 -15.52 -11.36
N THR A 44 -9.50 -15.08 -11.40
CA THR A 44 -9.06 -13.92 -10.64
C THR A 44 -9.80 -12.75 -11.27
N THR A 45 -11.05 -12.58 -10.84
CA THR A 45 -11.82 -11.41 -11.21
C THR A 45 -11.05 -10.23 -10.66
N ALA A 46 -10.33 -9.54 -11.54
CA ALA A 46 -9.78 -8.24 -11.21
C ALA A 46 -10.92 -7.43 -10.58
N PRO A 47 -10.68 -6.70 -9.47
CA PRO A 47 -11.72 -5.85 -8.91
C PRO A 47 -12.31 -5.02 -10.03
N PRO A 48 -13.65 -4.85 -10.07
CA PRO A 48 -14.28 -4.04 -11.10
C PRO A 48 -13.56 -2.69 -11.12
N PRO A 49 -13.27 -2.14 -12.32
CA PRO A 49 -12.69 -0.81 -12.41
C PRO A 49 -13.57 0.12 -11.56
N LEU A 50 -12.96 0.86 -10.65
CA LEU A 50 -13.63 1.93 -9.91
C LEU A 50 -14.32 2.78 -10.97
N ASP A 51 -15.62 2.97 -10.84
CA ASP A 51 -16.39 3.81 -11.76
C ASP A 51 -15.63 5.12 -11.93
N ASP A 52 -15.23 5.45 -13.15
CA ASP A 52 -14.49 6.67 -13.48
C ASP A 52 -15.22 7.93 -13.03
N ASP A 53 -16.53 7.83 -12.75
CA ASP A 53 -17.39 8.90 -12.25
C ASP A 53 -17.17 9.25 -10.76
N LEU A 54 -16.46 8.42 -9.98
CA LEU A 54 -16.24 8.66 -8.55
C LEU A 54 -15.06 9.58 -8.26
N LEU A 55 -14.12 9.65 -9.17
CA LEU A 55 -12.89 10.42 -9.02
C LEU A 55 -12.80 11.48 -10.10
N ASP A 56 -12.29 12.66 -9.75
CA ASP A 56 -11.90 13.65 -10.75
C ASP A 56 -10.71 13.08 -11.57
N PRO A 57 -10.60 13.43 -12.86
CA PRO A 57 -9.51 12.93 -13.71
C PRO A 57 -8.14 13.22 -13.10
N TYR A 58 -7.30 12.21 -13.01
CA TYR A 58 -5.94 12.31 -12.47
C TYR A 58 -4.93 11.65 -13.42
N GLU A 59 -3.69 12.13 -13.39
CA GLU A 59 -2.61 11.59 -14.22
C GLU A 59 -1.64 10.71 -13.42
N ARG A 60 -1.55 10.98 -12.10
CA ARG A 60 -0.62 10.26 -11.22
C ARG A 60 -1.20 10.08 -9.81
N LEU A 61 -0.61 9.16 -9.07
CA LEU A 61 -0.82 9.04 -7.63
C LEU A 61 0.20 9.90 -6.89
N VAL A 62 -0.23 10.50 -5.80
CA VAL A 62 0.62 11.29 -4.89
C VAL A 62 0.72 10.61 -3.54
N GLY A 63 1.90 10.66 -2.94
CA GLY A 63 2.17 10.09 -1.62
C GLY A 63 1.69 11.03 -0.53
N ILE A 64 0.88 10.49 0.39
CA ILE A 64 0.48 11.15 1.63
C ILE A 64 0.73 10.20 2.81
N GLU A 65 0.78 10.75 4.01
CA GLU A 65 0.87 9.97 5.24
C GLU A 65 -0.45 10.06 6.01
N VAL A 66 -1.01 8.92 6.39
CA VAL A 66 -2.25 8.84 7.16
C VAL A 66 -1.99 8.02 8.42
N LEU A 67 -2.10 8.67 9.60
CA LEU A 67 -1.85 8.05 10.90
C LEU A 67 -0.49 7.32 10.99
N GLY A 68 0.56 7.87 10.36
CA GLY A 68 1.89 7.28 10.32
C GLY A 68 2.10 6.23 9.21
N GLN A 69 1.11 5.97 8.37
CA GLN A 69 1.23 5.04 7.24
C GLN A 69 1.25 5.82 5.91
N ARG A 70 2.25 5.53 5.08
CA ARG A 70 2.35 6.12 3.76
C ARG A 70 1.43 5.39 2.78
N VAL A 71 0.61 6.16 2.09
CA VAL A 71 -0.34 5.68 1.08
C VAL A 71 -0.27 6.52 -0.17
N GLU A 72 -0.67 5.95 -1.30
CA GLU A 72 -0.74 6.64 -2.58
C GLU A 72 -2.20 6.88 -2.97
N VAL A 73 -2.52 8.09 -3.36
CA VAL A 73 -3.89 8.51 -3.69
C VAL A 73 -3.92 9.37 -4.95
N PRO A 74 -5.04 9.41 -5.69
CA PRO A 74 -5.18 10.21 -6.89
C PRO A 74 -4.97 11.71 -6.62
N GLU A 75 -4.09 12.36 -7.40
CA GLU A 75 -3.90 13.81 -7.34
C GLU A 75 -5.15 14.57 -7.78
N LYS A 76 -5.21 15.86 -7.48
CA LYS A 76 -6.31 16.77 -7.90
C LYS A 76 -7.71 16.32 -7.45
N ASN A 77 -7.78 15.39 -6.53
CA ASN A 77 -9.01 14.88 -5.96
C ASN A 77 -9.20 15.40 -4.53
N ARG A 78 -10.47 15.49 -4.10
CA ARG A 78 -10.78 15.83 -2.72
C ARG A 78 -10.35 14.70 -1.79
N LEU A 79 -9.82 15.04 -0.63
CA LEU A 79 -9.27 14.07 0.31
C LEU A 79 -10.28 12.97 0.70
N LEU A 80 -11.56 13.29 0.84
CA LEU A 80 -12.59 12.29 1.12
C LEU A 80 -12.78 11.30 -0.04
N ARG A 81 -12.58 11.73 -1.29
CA ARG A 81 -12.55 10.86 -2.46
C ARG A 81 -11.30 9.98 -2.48
N CYS A 82 -10.16 10.54 -2.06
CA CYS A 82 -8.94 9.76 -1.87
C CYS A 82 -9.12 8.66 -0.81
N PHE A 83 -9.81 8.97 0.28
CA PHE A 83 -10.16 7.96 1.28
C PHE A 83 -11.14 6.91 0.74
N GLN A 84 -12.06 7.30 -0.12
CA GLN A 84 -12.95 6.36 -0.81
C GLN A 84 -12.16 5.45 -1.76
N PHE A 85 -11.15 5.95 -2.44
CA PHE A 85 -10.22 5.16 -3.25
C PHE A 85 -9.48 4.10 -2.41
N LEU A 86 -9.04 4.45 -1.20
CA LEU A 86 -8.35 3.53 -0.29
C LEU A 86 -9.31 2.52 0.36
N SER A 87 -10.53 2.93 0.67
CA SER A 87 -11.49 2.16 1.47
C SER A 87 -12.92 2.39 0.96
N LEU A 88 -13.20 1.86 -0.22
CA LEU A 88 -14.44 2.12 -0.96
C LEU A 88 -15.69 1.87 -0.13
N LYS A 89 -15.80 0.71 0.51
CA LYS A 89 -17.02 0.34 1.25
C LYS A 89 -17.26 1.22 2.47
N THR A 90 -16.23 1.41 3.30
CA THR A 90 -16.38 2.13 4.56
C THR A 90 -16.67 3.61 4.35
N ILE A 91 -16.15 4.21 3.30
CA ILE A 91 -16.40 5.62 2.98
C ILE A 91 -17.69 5.82 2.19
N SER A 92 -17.99 4.94 1.22
CA SER A 92 -19.21 5.07 0.43
C SER A 92 -20.49 4.89 1.25
N TYR A 93 -20.45 4.02 2.25
CA TYR A 93 -21.59 3.78 3.15
C TYR A 93 -21.49 4.54 4.48
N GLY A 94 -20.51 5.42 4.62
CA GLY A 94 -20.34 6.26 5.80
C GLY A 94 -21.29 7.46 5.81
N ASP A 95 -21.54 8.00 7.02
CA ASP A 95 -22.42 9.16 7.21
C ASP A 95 -21.71 10.47 6.85
N PHE A 96 -21.49 10.71 5.54
CA PHE A 96 -20.84 11.91 5.03
C PHE A 96 -21.79 12.72 4.16
N CYS A 97 -21.87 14.03 4.40
CA CYS A 97 -22.71 14.93 3.62
C CYS A 97 -22.12 15.32 2.26
N TRP A 98 -20.82 15.15 2.04
CA TRP A 98 -20.04 15.49 0.84
C TRP A 98 -20.05 16.98 0.43
N ASN A 99 -20.83 17.81 1.12
CA ASN A 99 -21.02 19.25 0.81
C ASN A 99 -20.44 20.20 1.88
N GLY A 100 -19.84 19.65 2.95
CA GLY A 100 -19.19 20.42 4.01
C GLY A 100 -20.11 20.90 5.12
N GLU A 101 -21.38 20.47 5.17
CA GLU A 101 -22.34 20.84 6.21
C GLU A 101 -22.13 20.07 7.52
N CYS A 102 -21.78 18.77 7.43
CA CYS A 102 -21.42 17.99 8.61
C CYS A 102 -19.93 18.11 8.93
N THR A 103 -19.55 17.72 10.13
CA THR A 103 -18.14 17.65 10.56
C THR A 103 -17.61 16.23 10.59
N ASN A 104 -18.36 15.24 10.08
CA ASN A 104 -18.04 13.83 10.14
C ASN A 104 -16.75 13.47 9.40
N CYS A 105 -16.40 14.24 8.36
CA CYS A 105 -15.17 14.07 7.59
C CYS A 105 -14.02 14.97 8.07
N GLN A 106 -14.03 15.43 9.32
CA GLN A 106 -12.97 16.28 9.86
C GLN A 106 -11.66 15.50 10.02
N VAL A 107 -10.56 16.12 9.61
CA VAL A 107 -9.20 15.62 9.72
C VAL A 107 -8.30 16.71 10.29
N TRP A 108 -7.19 16.32 10.93
CA TRP A 108 -6.10 17.22 11.33
C TRP A 108 -4.88 16.88 10.51
N TYR A 109 -4.28 17.88 9.91
CA TYR A 109 -3.17 17.69 8.99
C TYR A 109 -2.16 18.81 9.05
N HIS A 110 -0.96 18.51 8.61
CA HIS A 110 0.07 19.47 8.22
C HIS A 110 0.75 19.03 6.92
N THR A 111 1.59 19.88 6.37
CA THR A 111 2.38 19.54 5.19
C THR A 111 3.76 19.08 5.63
N GLU A 112 4.39 18.20 4.87
CA GLU A 112 5.75 17.72 5.11
C GLU A 112 6.72 18.89 5.39
N GLY A 113 7.56 18.74 6.41
CA GLY A 113 8.45 19.79 6.90
C GLY A 113 7.85 20.74 7.94
N GLN A 114 6.56 20.61 8.27
CA GLN A 114 5.94 21.27 9.44
C GLN A 114 5.87 20.29 10.61
N THR A 115 5.95 20.83 11.82
CA THR A 115 5.76 20.03 13.04
C THR A 115 4.27 19.85 13.34
N SER A 116 3.93 18.75 14.03
CA SER A 116 2.55 18.43 14.45
C SER A 116 1.88 19.52 15.30
N ASP A 117 2.66 20.40 15.96
CA ASP A 117 2.13 21.55 16.70
C ASP A 117 1.36 22.55 15.81
N LYS A 118 1.48 22.41 14.50
CA LYS A 118 0.80 23.25 13.49
C LYS A 118 -0.36 22.54 12.79
N ASP A 119 -0.82 21.42 13.34
CA ASP A 119 -1.96 20.70 12.78
C ASP A 119 -3.17 21.59 12.64
N LYS A 120 -3.74 21.61 11.43
CA LYS A 120 -4.93 22.40 11.11
C LYS A 120 -6.11 21.46 10.92
N PRO A 121 -7.25 21.77 11.56
CA PRO A 121 -8.48 21.05 11.26
C PRO A 121 -9.00 21.44 9.89
N SER A 122 -9.47 20.46 9.12
CA SER A 122 -10.13 20.68 7.85
C SER A 122 -11.19 19.61 7.57
N LEU A 123 -12.05 19.86 6.59
CA LEU A 123 -13.04 18.88 6.15
C LEU A 123 -12.53 18.17 4.90
N ALA A 124 -12.36 16.85 4.96
CA ALA A 124 -11.83 16.06 3.86
C ALA A 124 -12.65 16.16 2.57
N CYS A 125 -13.95 16.44 2.67
CA CYS A 125 -14.82 16.67 1.51
C CYS A 125 -14.62 18.04 0.82
N ARG A 126 -13.88 18.96 1.45
CA ARG A 126 -13.68 20.33 0.93
C ARG A 126 -12.26 20.62 0.53
N MET A 127 -11.29 19.85 0.99
CA MET A 127 -9.89 20.05 0.69
C MET A 127 -9.40 19.08 -0.39
N GLU A 128 -8.55 19.57 -1.26
CA GLU A 128 -7.82 18.75 -2.22
C GLU A 128 -6.59 18.12 -1.57
N VAL A 129 -6.22 16.94 -2.05
CA VAL A 129 -5.01 16.27 -1.63
C VAL A 129 -3.78 17.01 -2.17
N ILE A 130 -2.76 17.12 -1.32
CA ILE A 130 -1.47 17.74 -1.66
C ILE A 130 -0.39 16.69 -1.39
N GLU A 131 0.57 16.55 -2.29
CA GLU A 131 1.73 15.66 -2.11
C GLU A 131 2.50 16.02 -0.83
N GLY A 132 2.89 15.02 -0.04
CA GLY A 132 3.55 15.23 1.25
C GLY A 132 2.62 15.71 2.37
N MET A 133 1.30 15.58 2.21
CA MET A 133 0.35 15.84 3.28
C MET A 133 0.48 14.77 4.36
N VAL A 134 0.53 15.19 5.63
CA VAL A 134 0.58 14.32 6.81
C VAL A 134 -0.72 14.50 7.60
N ILE A 135 -1.50 13.44 7.71
CA ILE A 135 -2.76 13.41 8.44
C ILE A 135 -2.53 12.71 9.77
N THR A 136 -2.60 13.48 10.85
CA THR A 136 -2.26 13.03 12.20
C THR A 136 -3.45 12.50 12.97
N SER A 137 -4.66 12.96 12.63
CA SER A 137 -5.88 12.52 13.27
C SER A 137 -7.07 12.54 12.33
N LEU A 138 -7.96 11.59 12.52
CA LEU A 138 -9.21 11.43 11.77
C LEU A 138 -10.40 11.52 12.74
N SER A 139 -11.55 11.98 12.25
CA SER A 139 -12.79 11.89 13.01
C SER A 139 -13.18 10.41 13.21
N GLN A 140 -13.97 10.13 14.24
CA GLN A 140 -14.43 8.77 14.58
C GLN A 140 -15.28 8.11 13.45
N PHE A 141 -15.80 8.91 12.53
CA PHE A 141 -16.62 8.44 11.40
C PHE A 141 -15.79 7.95 10.22
N ILE A 142 -14.54 8.40 10.09
CA ILE A 142 -13.63 7.94 9.03
C ILE A 142 -12.96 6.65 9.48
N LYS A 143 -13.28 5.56 8.79
CA LYS A 143 -12.66 4.24 9.00
C LYS A 143 -11.97 3.82 7.71
N LEU A 144 -10.68 3.61 7.76
CA LEU A 144 -9.89 3.19 6.61
C LEU A 144 -9.43 1.75 6.85
N GLU A 145 -9.68 0.88 5.86
CA GLU A 145 -9.29 -0.53 5.93
C GLU A 145 -7.76 -0.64 5.90
N GLY A 146 -7.19 -1.37 6.87
CA GLY A 146 -5.74 -1.54 6.97
C GLY A 146 -4.96 -0.38 7.56
N ILE A 147 -5.60 0.76 7.85
CA ILE A 147 -4.99 1.92 8.52
C ILE A 147 -5.59 2.08 9.90
N THR A 148 -4.86 1.64 10.90
CA THR A 148 -5.24 1.77 12.33
C THR A 148 -4.18 2.57 13.07
N LYS A 149 -4.63 3.34 14.05
CA LYS A 149 -3.75 4.09 14.95
C LYS A 149 -3.16 3.17 16.01
#